data_7e61c9ef521bdc0b72d34a24cea42e76
#
_entry.id   7e61c9ef521bdc0b72d34a24cea42e76
#
_cell.length_a   1.000
_cell.length_b   1.000
_cell.length_c   1.000
_cell.angle_alpha   90.00
_cell.angle_beta   90.00
_cell.angle_gamma   90.00
#
_symmetry.space_group_name_H-M   'P 1'
#
loop_
_entity.id
_entity.type
_entity.pdbx_description
1 polymer ?
#
loop_
_entity_poly.entity_id
_entity_poly.type
_entity_poly.pdbx_seq_one_letter_code
_entity_poly.pdbx_strand_id
1 'polypeptide(L)'
;FSTIGLVGMNEACLNAKWLRKDLTHKEAQDFTVDVLNHMRTRLSDYQEQYGDLYNLEATPAESTAYRLARHDVKRFPDIITAAKNPGDTPYYTNSSHLPVGYTEDVFSALDIQDRLQTLYTSGTVFHAFLGERMPDWKSAANLVRKIAENYSLPYYTISPTYSVCKNHGYIAGEHFKCPQCGENTEVYSRITGYYRPVQNWNDGKTQEYKDRKEYDIATSHLTHRGCINCSDAIPNNTDSDKIENAVYLFATATCPNCKIASSFLDKAGVVYEKLYAND
;
A
#
# COMPACT_ATOMS: atom_id res chain seq x y z
N PHE A 1 5.59 -9.27 -19.51
CA PHE A 1 4.87 -9.03 -18.26
C PHE A 1 3.60 -8.26 -18.54
N SER A 2 2.46 -8.84 -18.16
CA SER A 2 1.19 -8.15 -18.14
C SER A 2 0.79 -7.84 -16.70
N THR A 3 0.71 -6.55 -16.38
CA THR A 3 0.35 -6.08 -15.05
C THR A 3 -1.11 -5.69 -15.01
N ILE A 4 -1.86 -6.25 -14.08
CA ILE A 4 -3.27 -5.98 -13.87
C ILE A 4 -3.44 -5.44 -12.47
N GLY A 5 -4.19 -4.36 -12.34
CA GLY A 5 -4.47 -3.72 -11.06
C GLY A 5 -5.90 -3.21 -10.99
N LEU A 6 -6.29 -2.77 -9.82
CA LEU A 6 -7.59 -2.16 -9.59
C LEU A 6 -7.44 -0.76 -9.00
N VAL A 7 -8.46 0.06 -9.18
CA VAL A 7 -8.55 1.42 -8.67
C VAL A 7 -9.90 1.60 -8.00
N GLY A 8 -9.93 2.23 -6.83
CA GLY A 8 -11.18 2.61 -6.19
C GLY A 8 -11.94 1.45 -5.53
N MET A 9 -11.24 0.47 -4.95
CA MET A 9 -11.92 -0.65 -4.28
C MET A 9 -12.79 -0.17 -3.11
N ASN A 10 -12.33 0.84 -2.37
CA ASN A 10 -13.11 1.47 -1.32
C ASN A 10 -14.44 2.02 -1.84
N GLU A 11 -14.41 2.75 -2.94
CA GLU A 11 -15.60 3.33 -3.56
C GLU A 11 -16.47 2.26 -4.23
N ALA A 12 -15.87 1.18 -4.73
CA ALA A 12 -16.62 0.03 -5.23
C ALA A 12 -17.48 -0.60 -4.12
N CYS A 13 -16.92 -0.77 -2.93
CA CYS A 13 -17.66 -1.25 -1.76
C CYS A 13 -18.80 -0.29 -1.35
N LEU A 14 -18.55 1.02 -1.36
CA LEU A 14 -19.55 2.04 -1.06
C LEU A 14 -20.70 2.10 -2.08
N ASN A 15 -20.38 1.89 -3.36
CA ASN A 15 -21.38 1.92 -4.44
C ASN A 15 -22.14 0.59 -4.61
N ALA A 16 -21.61 -0.52 -4.10
CA ALA A 16 -22.29 -1.81 -4.11
C ALA A 16 -23.55 -1.75 -3.25
N LYS A 17 -24.74 -1.79 -3.87
CA LYS A 17 -26.05 -1.60 -3.20
C LYS A 17 -26.31 -2.60 -2.07
N TRP A 18 -25.74 -3.79 -2.17
CA TRP A 18 -25.86 -4.85 -1.18
C TRP A 18 -24.86 -4.74 -0.02
N LEU A 19 -23.82 -3.88 -0.13
CA LEU A 19 -22.76 -3.72 0.88
C LEU A 19 -22.84 -2.34 1.56
N ARG A 20 -22.68 -1.26 0.80
CA ARG A 20 -22.76 0.13 1.29
C ARG A 20 -21.86 0.44 2.50
N LYS A 21 -20.68 -0.17 2.54
CA LYS A 21 -19.66 0.01 3.59
C LYS A 21 -18.32 0.29 2.96
N ASP A 22 -17.49 1.11 3.58
CA ASP A 22 -16.12 1.36 3.18
C ASP A 22 -15.15 0.32 3.76
N LEU A 23 -13.87 0.38 3.38
CA LEU A 23 -12.83 -0.56 3.81
C LEU A 23 -12.49 -0.51 5.31
N THR A 24 -13.07 0.40 6.07
CA THR A 24 -12.94 0.41 7.53
C THR A 24 -13.80 -0.67 8.19
N HIS A 25 -14.76 -1.23 7.45
CA HIS A 25 -15.67 -2.26 7.91
C HIS A 25 -15.23 -3.66 7.48
N LYS A 26 -15.36 -4.62 8.39
CA LYS A 26 -14.93 -6.00 8.14
C LYS A 26 -15.56 -6.62 6.88
N GLU A 27 -16.85 -6.39 6.64
CA GLU A 27 -17.56 -6.95 5.49
C GLU A 27 -17.02 -6.43 4.15
N ALA A 28 -16.59 -5.16 4.10
CA ALA A 28 -15.93 -4.59 2.91
C ALA A 28 -14.52 -5.14 2.74
N GLN A 29 -13.80 -5.39 3.83
CA GLN A 29 -12.52 -6.06 3.81
C GLN A 29 -12.65 -7.51 3.32
N ASP A 30 -13.61 -8.27 3.84
CA ASP A 30 -13.88 -9.65 3.42
C ASP A 30 -14.19 -9.72 1.92
N PHE A 31 -15.09 -8.86 1.44
CA PHE A 31 -15.37 -8.76 0.01
C PHE A 31 -14.14 -8.39 -0.83
N THR A 32 -13.31 -7.48 -0.33
CA THR A 32 -12.06 -7.09 -1.02
C THR A 32 -11.09 -8.27 -1.10
N VAL A 33 -10.95 -9.04 -0.04
CA VAL A 33 -10.15 -10.28 -0.02
C VAL A 33 -10.65 -11.27 -1.08
N ASP A 34 -11.97 -11.46 -1.18
CA ASP A 34 -12.56 -12.36 -2.19
C ASP A 34 -12.26 -11.88 -3.61
N VAL A 35 -12.38 -10.56 -3.87
CA VAL A 35 -12.05 -9.96 -5.18
C VAL A 35 -10.57 -10.17 -5.51
N LEU A 36 -9.67 -9.87 -4.59
CA LEU A 36 -8.23 -10.01 -4.82
C LEU A 36 -7.83 -11.47 -5.04
N ASN A 37 -8.37 -12.40 -4.27
CA ASN A 37 -8.13 -13.83 -4.46
C ASN A 37 -8.68 -14.35 -5.80
N HIS A 38 -9.88 -13.89 -6.19
CA HIS A 38 -10.43 -14.20 -7.50
C HIS A 38 -9.50 -13.71 -8.63
N MET A 39 -9.02 -12.46 -8.54
CA MET A 39 -8.08 -11.91 -9.52
C MET A 39 -6.78 -12.72 -9.56
N ARG A 40 -6.20 -13.08 -8.42
CA ARG A 40 -5.00 -13.93 -8.35
C ARG A 40 -5.19 -15.25 -9.05
N THR A 41 -6.30 -15.95 -8.79
CA THR A 41 -6.64 -17.20 -9.44
C THR A 41 -6.75 -17.03 -10.97
N ARG A 42 -7.48 -16.00 -11.41
CA ARG A 42 -7.61 -15.72 -12.86
C ARG A 42 -6.28 -15.41 -13.54
N LEU A 43 -5.38 -14.71 -12.88
CA LEU A 43 -4.04 -14.44 -13.42
C LEU A 43 -3.20 -15.71 -13.53
N SER A 44 -3.35 -16.67 -12.59
CA SER A 44 -2.73 -17.99 -12.70
C SER A 44 -3.28 -18.78 -13.90
N ASP A 45 -4.61 -18.76 -14.09
CA ASP A 45 -5.25 -19.40 -15.25
C ASP A 45 -4.72 -18.80 -16.57
N TYR A 46 -4.58 -17.48 -16.65
CA TYR A 46 -4.04 -16.82 -17.84
C TYR A 46 -2.57 -17.18 -18.10
N GLN A 47 -1.75 -17.30 -17.05
CA GLN A 47 -0.38 -17.79 -17.20
C GLN A 47 -0.33 -19.19 -17.77
N GLU A 48 -1.20 -20.09 -17.31
CA GLU A 48 -1.29 -21.45 -17.83
C GLU A 48 -1.82 -21.48 -19.29
N GLN A 49 -2.81 -20.63 -19.59
CA GLN A 49 -3.46 -20.61 -20.91
C GLN A 49 -2.58 -19.99 -22.00
N TYR A 50 -1.89 -18.88 -21.69
CA TYR A 50 -1.19 -18.06 -22.68
C TYR A 50 0.34 -18.22 -22.63
N GLY A 51 0.89 -18.79 -21.57
CA GLY A 51 2.34 -18.92 -21.39
C GLY A 51 3.06 -17.60 -21.06
N ASP A 52 2.32 -16.52 -20.84
CA ASP A 52 2.83 -15.19 -20.50
C ASP A 52 2.86 -14.98 -18.98
N LEU A 53 3.65 -13.99 -18.53
CA LEU A 53 3.74 -13.61 -17.14
C LEU A 53 2.72 -12.54 -16.79
N TYR A 54 1.91 -12.80 -15.76
CA TYR A 54 0.92 -11.89 -15.23
C TYR A 54 1.19 -11.59 -13.76
N ASN A 55 0.97 -10.34 -13.33
CA ASN A 55 1.01 -9.97 -11.93
C ASN A 55 -0.18 -9.09 -11.55
N LEU A 56 -0.54 -9.13 -10.26
CA LEU A 56 -1.53 -8.27 -9.63
C LEU A 56 -0.80 -7.16 -8.89
N GLU A 57 -1.03 -5.92 -9.30
CA GLU A 57 -0.38 -4.74 -8.74
C GLU A 57 -1.36 -3.88 -7.95
N ALA A 58 -0.90 -3.37 -6.80
CA ALA A 58 -1.58 -2.26 -6.15
C ALA A 58 -1.28 -0.97 -6.93
N THR A 59 -2.08 -0.69 -7.94
CA THR A 59 -1.83 0.34 -8.94
C THR A 59 -1.74 1.74 -8.34
N PRO A 60 -0.63 2.47 -8.54
CA PRO A 60 -0.49 3.86 -8.12
C PRO A 60 -1.22 4.77 -9.11
N ALA A 61 -2.54 4.88 -8.97
CA ALA A 61 -3.41 5.51 -9.95
C ALA A 61 -3.50 7.04 -9.79
N GLU A 62 -2.44 7.77 -10.11
CA GLU A 62 -2.37 9.22 -9.94
C GLU A 62 -3.43 9.98 -10.77
N SER A 63 -3.22 10.05 -12.09
CA SER A 63 -4.15 10.75 -12.99
C SER A 63 -5.39 9.92 -13.30
N THR A 64 -5.27 8.60 -13.32
CA THR A 64 -6.36 7.68 -13.64
C THR A 64 -7.45 7.73 -12.58
N ALA A 65 -7.12 7.75 -11.30
CA ALA A 65 -8.08 7.87 -10.20
C ALA A 65 -8.94 9.14 -10.30
N TYR A 66 -8.33 10.27 -10.63
CA TYR A 66 -9.03 11.53 -10.86
C TYR A 66 -9.88 11.48 -12.14
N ARG A 67 -9.29 11.01 -13.25
CA ARG A 67 -9.96 11.02 -14.56
C ARG A 67 -11.20 10.12 -14.57
N LEU A 68 -11.09 8.91 -14.02
CA LEU A 68 -12.21 7.98 -13.92
C LEU A 68 -13.34 8.58 -13.05
N ALA A 69 -13.03 9.04 -11.85
CA ALA A 69 -14.03 9.64 -10.96
C ALA A 69 -14.73 10.83 -11.60
N ARG A 70 -14.00 11.72 -12.29
CA ARG A 70 -14.57 12.86 -13.01
C ARG A 70 -15.51 12.46 -14.15
N HIS A 71 -15.21 11.39 -14.86
CA HIS A 71 -16.10 10.87 -15.89
C HIS A 71 -17.33 10.21 -15.30
N ASP A 72 -17.14 9.46 -14.23
CA ASP A 72 -18.24 8.74 -13.59
C ASP A 72 -19.26 9.66 -12.93
N VAL A 73 -18.82 10.71 -12.24
CA VAL A 73 -19.72 11.74 -11.68
C VAL A 73 -20.61 12.40 -12.75
N LYS A 74 -20.08 12.63 -13.94
CA LYS A 74 -20.87 13.17 -15.05
C LYS A 74 -21.88 12.20 -15.61
N ARG A 75 -21.56 10.91 -15.57
CA ARG A 75 -22.32 9.83 -16.16
C ARG A 75 -23.33 9.23 -15.17
N PHE A 76 -22.97 9.22 -13.89
CA PHE A 76 -23.72 8.64 -12.78
C PHE A 76 -23.78 9.66 -11.63
N PRO A 77 -24.81 10.53 -11.58
CA PRO A 77 -24.86 11.63 -10.60
C PRO A 77 -24.85 11.17 -9.12
N ASP A 78 -25.30 9.94 -8.86
CA ASP A 78 -25.38 9.39 -7.50
C ASP A 78 -24.14 8.58 -7.10
N ILE A 79 -23.09 8.55 -7.95
CA ILE A 79 -21.89 7.77 -7.65
C ILE A 79 -21.12 8.38 -6.48
N ILE A 80 -20.71 7.52 -5.56
CA ILE A 80 -19.89 7.90 -4.41
C ILE A 80 -18.42 7.87 -4.83
N THR A 81 -17.72 8.97 -4.62
CA THR A 81 -16.27 9.09 -4.79
C THR A 81 -15.59 9.30 -3.43
N ALA A 82 -14.27 9.35 -3.39
CA ALA A 82 -13.51 9.58 -2.16
C ALA A 82 -13.60 11.03 -1.66
N ALA A 83 -14.02 11.98 -2.49
CA ALA A 83 -14.21 13.38 -2.09
C ALA A 83 -15.28 13.49 -0.98
N LYS A 84 -14.95 14.26 0.08
CA LYS A 84 -15.74 14.29 1.30
C LYS A 84 -17.01 15.14 1.19
N ASN A 85 -16.96 16.26 0.45
CA ASN A 85 -18.02 17.22 0.42
C ASN A 85 -18.57 17.43 -1.00
N PRO A 86 -19.85 17.78 -1.14
CA PRO A 86 -20.38 18.22 -2.42
C PRO A 86 -19.60 19.43 -2.95
N GLY A 87 -19.12 19.30 -4.19
CA GLY A 87 -18.31 20.35 -4.85
C GLY A 87 -16.80 20.17 -4.73
N ASP A 88 -16.31 19.26 -3.88
CA ASP A 88 -14.91 18.85 -3.88
C ASP A 88 -14.54 18.14 -5.20
N THR A 89 -13.28 18.21 -5.57
CA THR A 89 -12.78 17.52 -6.76
C THR A 89 -12.89 16.00 -6.60
N PRO A 90 -13.63 15.29 -7.47
CA PRO A 90 -13.82 13.85 -7.32
C PRO A 90 -12.54 13.08 -7.62
N TYR A 91 -12.26 12.06 -6.84
CA TYR A 91 -11.20 11.09 -7.07
C TYR A 91 -11.57 9.73 -6.47
N TYR A 92 -10.88 8.68 -6.90
CA TYR A 92 -10.95 7.35 -6.31
C TYR A 92 -9.69 7.06 -5.49
N THR A 93 -9.82 6.27 -4.44
CA THR A 93 -8.65 5.77 -3.69
C THR A 93 -7.79 4.88 -4.57
N ASN A 94 -6.48 4.86 -4.31
CA ASN A 94 -5.59 3.95 -5.00
C ASN A 94 -5.91 2.52 -4.61
N SER A 95 -6.03 1.63 -5.58
CA SER A 95 -6.17 0.19 -5.38
C SER A 95 -7.14 -0.18 -4.25
N SER A 96 -6.72 -0.95 -3.26
CA SER A 96 -7.46 -1.30 -2.03
C SER A 96 -6.94 -0.56 -0.80
N HIS A 97 -6.40 0.63 -0.97
CA HIS A 97 -5.97 1.46 0.16
C HIS A 97 -7.18 2.00 0.94
N LEU A 98 -6.94 2.28 2.21
CA LEU A 98 -7.91 2.97 3.06
C LEU A 98 -8.15 4.41 2.58
N PRO A 99 -9.32 4.98 2.86
CA PRO A 99 -9.54 6.42 2.71
C PRO A 99 -8.47 7.20 3.47
N VAL A 100 -7.82 8.16 2.79
CA VAL A 100 -6.66 8.91 3.33
C VAL A 100 -6.98 9.73 4.59
N GLY A 101 -8.25 9.94 4.88
CA GLY A 101 -8.72 10.64 6.08
C GLY A 101 -9.27 9.71 7.18
N TYR A 102 -8.97 8.41 7.13
CA TYR A 102 -9.55 7.44 8.06
C TYR A 102 -9.08 7.65 9.50
N THR A 103 -7.78 7.61 9.75
CA THR A 103 -7.22 7.64 11.12
C THR A 103 -5.88 8.36 11.18
N GLU A 104 -5.54 8.83 12.37
CA GLU A 104 -4.21 9.36 12.72
C GLU A 104 -3.32 8.28 13.37
N ASP A 105 -3.88 7.12 13.71
CA ASP A 105 -3.16 5.99 14.27
C ASP A 105 -2.64 5.08 13.15
N VAL A 106 -1.32 5.01 12.99
CA VAL A 106 -0.65 4.23 11.95
C VAL A 106 -0.90 2.72 12.12
N PHE A 107 -0.98 2.22 13.35
CA PHE A 107 -1.18 0.80 13.60
C PHE A 107 -2.62 0.37 13.30
N SER A 108 -3.62 1.19 13.62
CA SER A 108 -5.00 0.96 13.20
C SER A 108 -5.15 0.86 11.68
N ALA A 109 -4.39 1.66 10.92
CA ALA A 109 -4.38 1.57 9.46
C ALA A 109 -3.64 0.30 8.98
N LEU A 110 -2.52 -0.04 9.61
CA LEU A 110 -1.74 -1.23 9.28
C LEU A 110 -2.52 -2.52 9.54
N ASP A 111 -3.31 -2.59 10.62
CA ASP A 111 -4.15 -3.75 10.96
C ASP A 111 -5.12 -4.14 9.83
N ILE A 112 -5.62 -3.14 9.10
CA ILE A 112 -6.51 -3.35 7.96
C ILE A 112 -5.70 -3.62 6.69
N GLN A 113 -4.66 -2.83 6.44
CA GLN A 113 -3.91 -2.87 5.19
C GLN A 113 -3.04 -4.11 5.05
N ASP A 114 -2.52 -4.65 6.14
CA ASP A 114 -1.72 -5.87 6.12
C ASP A 114 -2.48 -7.03 5.47
N ARG A 115 -3.74 -7.20 5.85
CA ARG A 115 -4.62 -8.24 5.32
C ARG A 115 -4.89 -8.10 3.80
N LEU A 116 -4.95 -6.88 3.29
CA LEU A 116 -5.29 -6.60 1.90
C LEU A 116 -4.06 -6.53 1.01
N GLN A 117 -3.02 -5.85 1.46
CA GLN A 117 -1.83 -5.59 0.64
C GLN A 117 -0.95 -6.82 0.45
N THR A 118 -0.97 -7.78 1.36
CA THR A 118 -0.26 -9.06 1.22
C THR A 118 -0.84 -9.97 0.13
N LEU A 119 -2.02 -9.65 -0.39
CA LEU A 119 -2.66 -10.40 -1.49
C LEU A 119 -2.17 -9.96 -2.88
N TYR A 120 -1.50 -8.83 -3.00
CA TYR A 120 -0.90 -8.42 -4.27
C TYR A 120 0.37 -9.21 -4.55
N THR A 121 0.66 -9.40 -5.83
CA THR A 121 1.88 -10.09 -6.28
C THR A 121 2.97 -9.12 -6.72
N SER A 122 2.65 -7.83 -6.81
CA SER A 122 3.55 -6.77 -7.25
C SER A 122 3.07 -5.39 -6.77
N GLY A 123 3.98 -4.44 -6.67
CA GLY A 123 3.73 -3.00 -6.59
C GLY A 123 2.96 -2.49 -5.38
N THR A 124 2.77 -3.31 -4.33
CA THR A 124 2.07 -2.86 -3.14
C THR A 124 2.98 -2.07 -2.21
N VAL A 125 2.44 -1.03 -1.57
CA VAL A 125 3.15 -0.20 -0.60
C VAL A 125 2.18 0.45 0.38
N PHE A 126 2.55 0.47 1.65
CA PHE A 126 1.88 1.29 2.66
C PHE A 126 2.66 2.59 2.86
N HIS A 127 2.01 3.74 2.66
CA HIS A 127 2.61 5.05 2.90
C HIS A 127 2.17 5.60 4.26
N ALA A 128 3.09 5.63 5.22
CA ALA A 128 2.88 6.35 6.47
C ALA A 128 3.19 7.84 6.23
N PHE A 129 2.16 8.63 5.99
CA PHE A 129 2.28 10.08 5.84
C PHE A 129 2.38 10.73 7.22
N LEU A 130 3.51 11.36 7.49
CA LEU A 130 3.76 12.09 8.74
C LEU A 130 3.72 13.60 8.47
N GLY A 131 3.13 14.36 9.40
CA GLY A 131 3.09 15.82 9.30
C GLY A 131 4.46 16.46 9.41
N GLU A 132 5.38 15.79 10.10
CA GLU A 132 6.72 16.28 10.33
C GLU A 132 7.76 15.15 10.32
N ARG A 133 9.00 15.55 10.35
CA ARG A 133 10.13 14.64 10.46
C ARG A 133 10.16 13.95 11.83
N MET A 134 10.47 12.66 11.86
CA MET A 134 10.73 11.94 13.11
C MET A 134 11.81 12.67 13.95
N PRO A 135 11.67 12.71 15.28
CA PRO A 135 12.57 13.49 16.15
C PRO A 135 14.03 13.04 16.04
N ASP A 136 14.26 11.74 15.90
CA ASP A 136 15.58 11.18 15.73
C ASP A 136 15.56 9.86 14.96
N TRP A 137 16.75 9.35 14.61
CA TRP A 137 16.89 8.08 13.88
C TRP A 137 16.47 6.85 14.71
N LYS A 138 16.57 6.91 16.05
CA LYS A 138 16.17 5.80 16.92
C LYS A 138 14.66 5.63 16.93
N SER A 139 13.94 6.73 16.97
CA SER A 139 12.47 6.74 16.84
C SER A 139 12.03 6.16 15.50
N ALA A 140 12.69 6.53 14.41
CA ALA A 140 12.44 5.97 13.08
C ALA A 140 12.78 4.47 13.05
N ALA A 141 13.92 4.05 13.59
CA ALA A 141 14.31 2.65 13.65
C ALA A 141 13.34 1.80 14.50
N ASN A 142 12.85 2.35 15.61
CA ASN A 142 11.87 1.67 16.46
C ASN A 142 10.52 1.49 15.75
N LEU A 143 10.05 2.50 15.01
CA LEU A 143 8.84 2.38 14.21
C LEU A 143 8.98 1.32 13.12
N VAL A 144 10.08 1.36 12.36
CA VAL A 144 10.41 0.36 11.34
C VAL A 144 10.43 -1.04 11.93
N ARG A 145 11.10 -1.24 13.08
CA ARG A 145 11.16 -2.54 13.75
C ARG A 145 9.78 -3.00 14.20
N LYS A 146 8.99 -2.14 14.85
CA LYS A 146 7.61 -2.49 15.27
C LYS A 146 6.75 -2.93 14.09
N ILE A 147 6.85 -2.25 12.94
CA ILE A 147 6.10 -2.65 11.76
C ILE A 147 6.62 -3.99 11.23
N ALA A 148 7.93 -4.15 11.07
CA ALA A 148 8.52 -5.38 10.52
C ALA A 148 8.29 -6.62 11.40
N GLU A 149 8.22 -6.46 12.73
CA GLU A 149 8.02 -7.56 13.69
C GLU A 149 6.53 -7.95 13.86
N ASN A 150 5.59 -7.09 13.46
CA ASN A 150 4.16 -7.31 13.73
C ASN A 150 3.28 -7.39 12.47
N TYR A 151 3.79 -7.08 11.30
CA TYR A 151 3.03 -7.06 10.04
C TYR A 151 3.79 -7.79 8.94
N SER A 152 3.05 -8.36 8.01
CA SER A 152 3.57 -9.10 6.84
C SER A 152 3.70 -8.22 5.59
N LEU A 153 3.42 -6.94 5.70
CA LEU A 153 3.51 -5.97 4.59
C LEU A 153 4.89 -6.02 3.91
N PRO A 154 4.95 -6.27 2.60
CA PRO A 154 6.22 -6.42 1.89
C PRO A 154 6.99 -5.10 1.73
N TYR A 155 6.28 -3.97 1.74
CA TYR A 155 6.87 -2.66 1.57
C TYR A 155 6.06 -1.55 2.23
N TYR A 156 6.73 -0.70 2.98
CA TYR A 156 6.15 0.50 3.56
C TYR A 156 7.16 1.65 3.57
N THR A 157 6.64 2.87 3.61
CA THR A 157 7.47 4.08 3.65
C THR A 157 7.05 4.99 4.80
N ILE A 158 8.03 5.65 5.40
CA ILE A 158 7.82 6.74 6.33
C ILE A 158 8.04 8.03 5.56
N SER A 159 6.99 8.82 5.39
CA SER A 159 6.94 9.93 4.43
C SER A 159 6.58 11.25 5.13
N PRO A 160 7.57 12.00 5.65
CA PRO A 160 7.32 13.32 6.23
C PRO A 160 6.96 14.33 5.13
N THR A 161 6.13 15.30 5.48
CA THR A 161 5.91 16.50 4.69
C THR A 161 6.99 17.54 5.04
N TYR A 162 7.51 18.27 4.05
CA TYR A 162 8.47 19.33 4.24
C TYR A 162 8.30 20.43 3.19
N SER A 163 8.83 21.60 3.51
CA SER A 163 8.79 22.77 2.63
C SER A 163 10.19 23.24 2.27
N VAL A 164 10.33 23.87 1.12
CA VAL A 164 11.61 24.46 0.66
C VAL A 164 11.42 25.91 0.32
N CYS A 165 12.13 26.79 1.01
CA CYS A 165 12.24 28.19 0.69
C CYS A 165 13.49 28.44 -0.16
N LYS A 166 13.37 29.25 -1.22
CA LYS A 166 14.50 29.61 -2.09
C LYS A 166 15.64 30.30 -1.33
N ASN A 167 15.30 31.07 -0.29
CA ASN A 167 16.28 31.84 0.49
C ASN A 167 16.79 31.11 1.73
N HIS A 168 15.96 30.24 2.35
CA HIS A 168 16.26 29.62 3.65
C HIS A 168 16.37 28.10 3.60
N GLY A 169 16.15 27.49 2.41
CA GLY A 169 16.27 26.03 2.22
C GLY A 169 15.15 25.24 2.88
N TYR A 170 15.51 24.11 3.51
CA TYR A 170 14.59 23.16 4.11
C TYR A 170 13.87 23.70 5.35
N ILE A 171 12.57 23.46 5.41
CA ILE A 171 11.68 23.79 6.53
C ILE A 171 10.86 22.53 6.83
N ALA A 172 10.86 22.06 8.08
CA ALA A 172 10.05 20.91 8.49
C ALA A 172 8.56 21.22 8.44
N GLY A 173 7.73 20.25 7.98
CA GLY A 173 6.29 20.39 7.90
C GLY A 173 5.77 21.21 6.71
N GLU A 174 4.46 21.41 6.70
CA GLU A 174 3.75 22.15 5.65
C GLU A 174 3.79 23.66 5.92
N HIS A 175 4.46 24.38 5.05
CA HIS A 175 4.51 25.86 5.08
C HIS A 175 4.43 26.40 3.65
N PHE A 176 3.28 26.89 3.20
CA PHE A 176 3.15 27.56 1.90
C PHE A 176 3.79 28.95 1.87
N LYS A 177 4.08 29.50 3.03
CA LYS A 177 4.85 30.74 3.23
C LYS A 177 6.02 30.47 4.17
N CYS A 178 7.19 30.98 3.83
CA CYS A 178 8.37 30.85 4.67
C CYS A 178 8.17 31.59 5.99
N PRO A 179 8.31 30.93 7.15
CA PRO A 179 8.17 31.60 8.45
C PRO A 179 9.24 32.66 8.74
N GLN A 180 10.36 32.62 7.98
CA GLN A 180 11.46 33.57 8.18
C GLN A 180 11.37 34.82 7.28
N CYS A 181 10.98 34.70 6.01
CA CYS A 181 10.94 35.79 5.06
C CYS A 181 9.56 36.05 4.43
N GLY A 182 8.55 35.26 4.71
CA GLY A 182 7.21 35.41 4.14
C GLY A 182 7.06 35.03 2.66
N GLU A 183 8.14 34.71 1.97
CA GLU A 183 8.12 34.30 0.57
C GLU A 183 7.41 32.94 0.38
N ASN A 184 6.93 32.69 -0.84
CA ASN A 184 6.33 31.40 -1.19
C ASN A 184 7.37 30.28 -1.11
N THR A 185 6.93 29.13 -0.62
CA THR A 185 7.74 27.92 -0.54
C THR A 185 7.15 26.85 -1.44
N GLU A 186 7.94 25.86 -1.79
CA GLU A 186 7.47 24.62 -2.38
C GLU A 186 7.23 23.59 -1.27
N VAL A 187 5.99 23.10 -1.15
CA VAL A 187 5.62 22.06 -0.17
C VAL A 187 5.76 20.71 -0.84
N TYR A 188 6.60 19.86 -0.28
CA TYR A 188 6.88 18.52 -0.79
C TYR A 188 6.18 17.46 0.04
N SER A 189 5.42 16.62 -0.62
CA SER A 189 4.86 15.40 -0.06
C SER A 189 4.93 14.28 -1.11
N ARG A 190 4.79 13.04 -0.67
CA ARG A 190 4.75 11.90 -1.59
C ARG A 190 3.40 11.84 -2.28
N ILE A 191 3.38 11.91 -3.61
CA ILE A 191 2.12 11.83 -4.38
C ILE A 191 1.61 10.38 -4.41
N THR A 192 2.45 9.45 -4.81
CA THR A 192 2.30 7.99 -4.67
C THR A 192 3.67 7.38 -4.39
N GLY A 193 4.45 7.08 -5.40
CA GLY A 193 5.78 6.48 -5.26
C GLY A 193 6.93 7.48 -5.04
N TYR A 194 6.76 8.77 -5.28
CA TYR A 194 7.82 9.78 -5.26
C TYR A 194 7.36 11.12 -4.70
N TYR A 195 8.33 11.95 -4.26
CA TYR A 195 8.08 13.30 -3.79
C TYR A 195 7.94 14.28 -4.96
N ARG A 196 6.96 15.18 -4.84
CA ARG A 196 6.74 16.27 -5.78
C ARG A 196 6.12 17.46 -5.05
N PRO A 197 6.40 18.71 -5.45
CA PRO A 197 5.71 19.87 -4.91
C PRO A 197 4.18 19.71 -5.07
N VAL A 198 3.45 19.85 -3.97
CA VAL A 198 1.98 19.69 -3.93
C VAL A 198 1.30 20.64 -4.91
N GLN A 199 1.87 21.83 -5.12
CA GLN A 199 1.39 22.84 -6.06
C GLN A 199 1.38 22.36 -7.52
N ASN A 200 2.11 21.29 -7.84
CA ASN A 200 2.23 20.73 -9.20
C ASN A 200 1.43 19.43 -9.38
N TRP A 201 0.56 19.08 -8.42
CA TRP A 201 -0.28 17.91 -8.54
C TRP A 201 -1.52 18.18 -9.37
N ASN A 202 -2.15 17.13 -9.92
CA ASN A 202 -3.45 17.25 -10.55
C ASN A 202 -4.54 17.53 -9.50
N ASP A 203 -5.68 18.06 -9.94
CA ASP A 203 -6.75 18.51 -9.04
C ASP A 203 -7.24 17.41 -8.09
N GLY A 204 -7.37 16.15 -8.56
CA GLY A 204 -7.81 15.03 -7.75
C GLY A 204 -6.79 14.66 -6.67
N LYS A 205 -5.49 14.67 -6.99
CA LYS A 205 -4.43 14.44 -6.02
C LYS A 205 -4.26 15.61 -5.04
N THR A 206 -4.51 16.82 -5.49
CA THR A 206 -4.56 18.00 -4.61
C THR A 206 -5.73 17.90 -3.63
N GLN A 207 -6.89 17.39 -4.08
CA GLN A 207 -8.01 17.12 -3.18
C GLN A 207 -7.70 15.99 -2.20
N GLU A 208 -7.14 14.89 -2.67
CA GLU A 208 -6.67 13.80 -1.80
C GLU A 208 -5.71 14.31 -0.73
N TYR A 209 -4.77 15.20 -1.08
CA TYR A 209 -3.83 15.80 -0.12
C TYR A 209 -4.56 16.58 0.97
N LYS A 210 -5.55 17.39 0.61
CA LYS A 210 -6.38 18.13 1.57
C LYS A 210 -7.19 17.23 2.49
N ASP A 211 -7.58 16.04 2.00
CA ASP A 211 -8.38 15.08 2.74
C ASP A 211 -7.53 14.18 3.63
N ARG A 212 -6.19 14.17 3.45
CA ARG A 212 -5.29 13.34 4.25
C ARG A 212 -5.34 13.69 5.73
N LYS A 213 -5.37 12.66 6.54
CA LYS A 213 -4.93 12.73 7.92
C LYS A 213 -3.49 12.22 8.00
N GLU A 214 -2.64 12.99 8.61
CA GLU A 214 -1.27 12.58 8.88
C GLU A 214 -1.25 11.68 10.11
N TYR A 215 -0.37 10.68 10.10
CA TYR A 215 -0.24 9.79 11.23
C TYR A 215 0.55 10.47 12.34
N ASP A 216 0.00 10.42 13.55
CA ASP A 216 0.67 10.84 14.78
C ASP A 216 1.27 9.63 15.49
N ILE A 217 2.60 9.52 15.42
CA ILE A 217 3.31 8.37 16.01
C ILE A 217 3.26 8.40 17.54
N ALA A 218 3.15 9.58 18.16
CA ALA A 218 3.09 9.71 19.62
C ALA A 218 1.80 9.14 20.20
N THR A 219 0.70 9.24 19.44
CA THR A 219 -0.63 8.74 19.84
C THR A 219 -0.99 7.39 19.23
N SER A 220 -0.13 6.84 18.36
CA SER A 220 -0.37 5.55 17.71
C SER A 220 -0.11 4.37 18.66
N HIS A 221 -1.04 3.41 18.71
CA HIS A 221 -1.02 2.28 19.64
C HIS A 221 -1.04 0.94 18.93
N LEU A 222 0.03 0.16 19.11
CA LEU A 222 0.08 -1.24 18.66
C LEU A 222 -0.80 -2.09 19.60
N THR A 223 -1.93 -2.60 19.08
CA THR A 223 -2.93 -3.33 19.87
C THR A 223 -2.67 -4.83 19.93
N HIS A 224 -2.04 -5.41 18.92
CA HIS A 224 -1.65 -6.81 18.90
C HIS A 224 -0.14 -6.97 19.15
N ARG A 225 0.21 -8.06 19.79
CA ARG A 225 1.61 -8.44 20.05
C ARG A 225 1.95 -9.68 19.25
N GLY A 226 2.90 -9.53 18.37
CA GLY A 226 3.45 -10.63 17.58
C GLY A 226 2.71 -10.86 16.27
N CYS A 227 3.44 -11.33 15.29
CA CYS A 227 2.90 -11.79 14.02
C CYS A 227 1.89 -12.91 14.28
N ILE A 228 0.66 -12.77 13.77
CA ILE A 228 -0.41 -13.78 13.93
C ILE A 228 0.03 -15.13 13.33
N ASN A 229 1.04 -15.14 12.46
CA ASN A 229 1.59 -16.32 11.80
C ASN A 229 3.04 -16.65 12.19
N CYS A 230 3.64 -15.97 13.17
CA CYS A 230 5.00 -16.29 13.62
C CYS A 230 5.02 -17.28 14.81
N SER A 231 3.87 -17.77 15.28
CA SER A 231 3.79 -18.74 16.37
C SER A 231 4.10 -20.18 15.97
N ASP A 232 4.18 -20.47 14.68
CA ASP A 232 4.67 -21.76 14.20
C ASP A 232 6.09 -21.63 13.69
N ALA A 233 6.95 -21.37 14.67
CA ALA A 233 8.29 -21.90 14.77
C ALA A 233 9.06 -22.08 13.44
N ILE A 234 9.90 -21.13 13.12
CA ILE A 234 11.26 -21.59 12.79
C ILE A 234 11.74 -22.28 14.08
N PRO A 235 11.89 -23.60 14.11
CA PRO A 235 12.53 -24.22 15.23
C PRO A 235 13.90 -23.58 15.34
N ASN A 236 14.22 -23.02 16.51
CA ASN A 236 15.59 -22.68 16.87
C ASN A 236 16.37 -24.02 16.95
N ASN A 237 16.62 -24.61 15.82
CA ASN A 237 17.67 -25.59 15.67
C ASN A 237 18.98 -24.81 15.62
N THR A 238 19.53 -24.59 16.81
CA THR A 238 20.94 -24.29 17.03
C THR A 238 21.77 -25.54 16.80
N ASP A 239 21.51 -26.28 15.75
CA ASP A 239 22.47 -27.23 15.20
C ASP A 239 22.97 -26.65 13.89
N SER A 240 24.11 -26.03 14.01
CA SER A 240 24.97 -25.58 12.91
C SER A 240 25.53 -26.75 12.15
N ASP A 241 24.70 -27.58 11.53
CA ASP A 241 25.17 -28.45 10.47
C ASP A 241 25.17 -27.65 9.17
N LYS A 242 26.36 -27.39 8.72
CA LYS A 242 26.72 -26.78 7.45
C LYS A 242 25.97 -27.44 6.31
N ILE A 243 24.89 -26.83 5.84
CA ILE A 243 24.31 -27.16 4.55
C ILE A 243 25.10 -26.36 3.51
N GLU A 244 26.19 -26.93 3.03
CA GLU A 244 26.95 -26.41 1.90
C GLU A 244 26.07 -26.54 0.64
N ASN A 245 25.70 -25.40 0.05
CA ASN A 245 25.17 -25.25 -1.32
C ASN A 245 23.77 -25.83 -1.62
N ALA A 246 22.83 -25.87 -0.70
CA ALA A 246 21.45 -26.19 -1.03
C ALA A 246 20.68 -24.92 -1.50
N VAL A 247 19.97 -25.04 -2.61
CA VAL A 247 19.05 -24.00 -3.10
C VAL A 247 17.65 -24.33 -2.58
N TYR A 248 17.03 -23.40 -1.87
CA TYR A 248 15.66 -23.52 -1.38
C TYR A 248 14.75 -22.56 -2.11
N LEU A 249 13.61 -23.04 -2.62
CA LEU A 249 12.55 -22.22 -3.17
C LEU A 249 11.39 -22.16 -2.18
N PHE A 250 11.25 -21.05 -1.50
CA PHE A 250 10.07 -20.79 -0.66
C PHE A 250 8.88 -20.44 -1.54
N ALA A 251 7.80 -21.19 -1.43
CA ALA A 251 6.63 -21.06 -2.28
C ALA A 251 5.33 -21.11 -1.47
N THR A 252 4.27 -20.53 -2.01
CA THR A 252 2.90 -20.84 -1.57
C THR A 252 2.17 -21.59 -2.65
N ALA A 253 1.14 -22.35 -2.29
CA ALA A 253 0.39 -23.17 -3.23
C ALA A 253 -0.26 -22.37 -4.37
N THR A 254 -0.61 -21.10 -4.07
CA THR A 254 -1.32 -20.18 -4.97
C THR A 254 -0.42 -19.12 -5.62
N CYS A 255 0.91 -19.15 -5.38
CA CYS A 255 1.82 -18.11 -5.88
C CYS A 255 2.19 -18.33 -7.36
N PRO A 256 1.76 -17.48 -8.28
CA PRO A 256 2.11 -17.58 -9.70
C PRO A 256 3.62 -17.44 -9.93
N ASN A 257 4.27 -16.52 -9.22
CA ASN A 257 5.71 -16.27 -9.35
C ASN A 257 6.55 -17.46 -8.90
N CYS A 258 6.06 -18.25 -7.95
CA CYS A 258 6.75 -19.44 -7.48
C CYS A 258 6.74 -20.57 -8.54
N LYS A 259 5.65 -20.70 -9.32
CA LYS A 259 5.60 -21.62 -10.46
C LYS A 259 6.62 -21.24 -11.54
N ILE A 260 6.76 -19.92 -11.79
CA ILE A 260 7.71 -19.38 -12.75
C ILE A 260 9.16 -19.63 -12.27
N ALA A 261 9.46 -19.31 -11.03
CA ALA A 261 10.78 -19.55 -10.44
C ALA A 261 11.15 -21.05 -10.52
N SER A 262 10.22 -21.96 -10.18
CA SER A 262 10.41 -23.39 -10.36
C SER A 262 10.77 -23.72 -11.80
N SER A 263 10.01 -23.23 -12.78
CA SER A 263 10.26 -23.50 -14.20
C SER A 263 11.62 -22.99 -14.69
N PHE A 264 12.09 -21.84 -14.17
CA PHE A 264 13.43 -21.34 -14.48
C PHE A 264 14.54 -22.21 -13.88
N LEU A 265 14.38 -22.62 -12.61
CA LEU A 265 15.35 -23.50 -11.94
C LEU A 265 15.42 -24.86 -12.64
N ASP A 266 14.26 -25.45 -13.00
CA ASP A 266 14.18 -26.69 -13.76
C ASP A 266 14.89 -26.60 -15.12
N LYS A 267 14.63 -25.54 -15.89
CA LYS A 267 15.28 -25.28 -17.18
C LYS A 267 16.79 -25.04 -17.07
N ALA A 268 17.21 -24.43 -15.95
CA ALA A 268 18.63 -24.20 -15.68
C ALA A 268 19.34 -25.43 -15.10
N GLY A 269 18.64 -26.54 -14.86
CA GLY A 269 19.19 -27.76 -14.29
C GLY A 269 19.64 -27.60 -12.83
N VAL A 270 19.10 -26.61 -12.11
CA VAL A 270 19.42 -26.37 -10.72
C VAL A 270 18.62 -27.30 -9.82
N VAL A 271 19.32 -28.08 -9.01
CA VAL A 271 18.65 -28.91 -7.97
C VAL A 271 18.27 -28.00 -6.80
N TYR A 272 17.00 -28.01 -6.42
CA TYR A 272 16.48 -27.20 -5.34
C TYR A 272 15.41 -27.95 -4.53
N GLU A 273 15.24 -27.58 -3.29
CA GLU A 273 14.15 -28.05 -2.44
C GLU A 273 13.05 -26.98 -2.36
N LYS A 274 11.81 -27.42 -2.58
CA LYS A 274 10.66 -26.51 -2.55
C LYS A 274 9.99 -26.58 -1.18
N LEU A 275 10.04 -25.48 -0.46
CA LEU A 275 9.42 -25.32 0.85
C LEU A 275 8.12 -24.51 0.69
N TYR A 276 7.01 -25.09 1.11
CA TYR A 276 5.73 -24.40 1.11
C TYR A 276 5.54 -23.70 2.45
N ALA A 277 5.34 -22.37 2.40
CA ALA A 277 4.79 -21.65 3.54
C ALA A 277 3.32 -22.10 3.67
N ASN A 278 2.96 -22.62 4.82
CA ASN A 278 1.56 -22.92 5.11
C ASN A 278 0.77 -21.61 5.08
N ASP A 279 -0.33 -21.63 4.31
CA ASP A 279 -1.28 -20.52 4.19
C ASP A 279 -1.95 -20.21 5.53
#